data_599e981d632a265403915e4399f92ce3
#
_entry.id   599e981d632a265403915e4399f92ce3
#
_cell.length_a   1.000
_cell.length_b   1.000
_cell.length_c   1.000
_cell.angle_alpha   90.00
_cell.angle_beta   90.00
_cell.angle_gamma   90.00
#
_symmetry.space_group_name_H-M   'P 1'
#
loop_
_entity.id
_entity.type
_entity.pdbx_description
1 polymer ?
#
loop_
_entity_poly.entity_id
_entity_poly.type
_entity_poly.pdbx_seq_one_letter_code
_entity_poly.pdbx_strand_id
1 'polypeptide(L)'
;MRALISRFWKTPYQPQRLARWGTELHDRFLLPHFVWQDFEDVVTELNQAGYPFDSSWFAPHLEFRFPKYGDYAVRGIELELRAALEPWHVLGEEGAPGGTARYVDSSLERIQVKVNGLPPDRYAITCNGVPLPMQSTGTVGEFVAGVRYRAWQPPSALHPTIGVHTPLIFDIVDRWMKRSLGGCQYHVMHPGGRHYEVFPVNAFEAESRRLERFFRFGHSPGELDVGVTCTDPEFPFTLDLRKI
;
A
#
# COMPACT_ATOMS: atom_id res chain seq x y z
N MET A 1 22.45 6.06 -10.59
CA MET A 1 23.62 5.30 -10.11
C MET A 1 24.92 6.09 -10.20
N ARG A 2 25.42 6.53 -11.38
CA ARG A 2 26.72 7.24 -11.53
C ARG A 2 26.84 8.51 -10.66
N ALA A 3 25.79 9.32 -10.58
CA ALA A 3 25.75 10.54 -9.76
C ALA A 3 25.91 10.24 -8.26
N LEU A 4 25.21 9.20 -7.75
CA LEU A 4 25.34 8.74 -6.36
C LEU A 4 26.78 8.30 -6.06
N ILE A 5 27.37 7.47 -6.92
CA ILE A 5 28.77 7.04 -6.75
C ILE A 5 29.70 8.24 -6.72
N SER A 6 29.55 9.20 -7.65
CA SER A 6 30.36 10.42 -7.70
C SER A 6 30.15 11.30 -6.46
N ARG A 7 28.92 11.43 -5.96
CA ARG A 7 28.59 12.17 -4.75
C ARG A 7 29.27 11.58 -3.52
N PHE A 8 29.16 10.27 -3.34
CA PHE A 8 29.76 9.58 -2.19
C PHE A 8 31.29 9.49 -2.27
N TRP A 9 31.85 9.42 -3.45
CA TRP A 9 33.29 9.49 -3.67
C TRP A 9 33.86 10.86 -3.25
N LYS A 10 33.19 11.96 -3.64
CA LYS A 10 33.65 13.33 -3.33
C LYS A 10 33.44 13.69 -1.86
N THR A 11 32.31 13.28 -1.31
CA THR A 11 31.91 13.59 0.07
C THR A 11 31.26 12.37 0.69
N PRO A 12 32.05 11.45 1.27
CA PRO A 12 31.51 10.28 1.97
C PRO A 12 30.59 10.70 3.10
N TYR A 13 29.55 9.89 3.36
CA TYR A 13 28.74 10.07 4.55
C TYR A 13 29.60 9.94 5.81
N GLN A 14 29.39 10.86 6.74
CA GLN A 14 29.76 10.64 8.14
C GLN A 14 28.87 9.52 8.70
N PRO A 15 29.32 8.77 9.73
CA PRO A 15 28.52 7.68 10.30
C PRO A 15 27.21 8.21 10.89
N GLN A 16 26.20 8.18 10.07
CA GLN A 16 24.82 8.50 10.40
C GLN A 16 23.96 7.27 10.14
N ARG A 17 22.73 7.27 10.61
CA ARG A 17 21.79 6.22 10.31
C ARG A 17 21.43 6.25 8.81
N LEU A 18 22.03 5.37 8.05
CA LEU A 18 21.84 5.27 6.58
C LEU A 18 20.78 4.26 6.15
N ALA A 19 20.16 3.56 7.10
CA ALA A 19 19.23 2.49 6.81
C ALA A 19 17.99 2.59 7.68
N ARG A 20 16.89 2.08 7.15
CA ARG A 20 15.66 1.86 7.89
C ARG A 20 15.69 0.47 8.52
N TRP A 21 15.18 0.32 9.72
CA TRP A 21 15.30 -0.90 10.51
C TRP A 21 13.96 -1.37 11.03
N GLY A 22 13.85 -2.68 11.23
CA GLY A 22 12.76 -3.30 11.97
C GLY A 22 11.39 -2.89 11.45
N THR A 23 10.52 -2.46 12.32
CA THR A 23 9.14 -2.09 12.03
C THR A 23 9.03 -0.91 11.07
N GLU A 24 9.92 0.09 11.17
CA GLU A 24 9.92 1.22 10.24
C GLU A 24 10.09 0.74 8.79
N LEU A 25 11.03 -0.21 8.56
CA LEU A 25 11.25 -0.79 7.23
C LEU A 25 10.07 -1.66 6.78
N HIS A 26 9.52 -2.49 7.68
CA HIS A 26 8.48 -3.47 7.34
C HIS A 26 7.06 -2.93 7.43
N ASP A 27 6.88 -1.68 7.80
CA ASP A 27 5.59 -1.01 7.89
C ASP A 27 5.53 0.25 7.03
N ARG A 28 6.01 1.38 7.55
CA ARG A 28 5.95 2.70 6.92
C ARG A 28 6.57 2.73 5.52
N PHE A 29 7.80 2.21 5.36
CA PHE A 29 8.55 2.26 4.11
C PHE A 29 8.15 1.22 3.07
N LEU A 30 7.08 0.48 3.31
CA LEU A 30 6.43 -0.35 2.30
C LEU A 30 5.28 0.37 1.61
N LEU A 31 4.94 1.57 2.10
CA LEU A 31 3.90 2.42 1.51
C LEU A 31 4.50 3.35 0.46
N PRO A 32 3.95 3.39 -0.76
CA PRO A 32 4.45 4.21 -1.87
C PRO A 32 4.68 5.67 -1.54
N HIS A 33 3.84 6.26 -0.69
CA HIS A 33 3.99 7.65 -0.26
C HIS A 33 5.37 7.91 0.37
N PHE A 34 5.79 7.07 1.30
CA PHE A 34 7.06 7.25 2.00
C PHE A 34 8.26 6.81 1.17
N VAL A 35 8.09 5.81 0.31
CA VAL A 35 9.12 5.40 -0.67
C VAL A 35 9.41 6.56 -1.62
N TRP A 36 8.37 7.25 -2.10
CA TRP A 36 8.52 8.38 -2.99
C TRP A 36 9.17 9.57 -2.28
N GLN A 37 8.75 9.87 -1.06
CA GLN A 37 9.33 10.93 -0.26
C GLN A 37 10.85 10.71 -0.01
N ASP A 38 11.24 9.51 0.40
CA ASP A 38 12.65 9.14 0.57
C ASP A 38 13.44 9.29 -0.75
N PHE A 39 12.81 8.96 -1.88
CA PHE A 39 13.43 9.12 -3.19
C PHE A 39 13.61 10.60 -3.56
N GLU A 40 12.63 11.44 -3.29
CA GLU A 40 12.71 12.90 -3.52
C GLU A 40 13.80 13.54 -2.65
N ASP A 41 13.97 13.08 -1.42
CA ASP A 41 15.08 13.51 -0.55
C ASP A 41 16.44 13.20 -1.19
N VAL A 42 16.60 11.99 -1.76
CA VAL A 42 17.82 11.61 -2.49
C VAL A 42 18.05 12.49 -3.73
N VAL A 43 17.01 12.78 -4.48
CA VAL A 43 17.08 13.68 -5.66
C VAL A 43 17.48 15.08 -5.22
N THR A 44 16.89 15.57 -4.13
CA THR A 44 17.20 16.88 -3.55
C THR A 44 18.67 16.97 -3.13
N GLU A 45 19.19 15.96 -2.44
CA GLU A 45 20.60 15.89 -2.07
C GLU A 45 21.53 15.91 -3.28
N LEU A 46 21.19 15.18 -4.34
CA LEU A 46 21.96 15.18 -5.57
C LEU A 46 21.95 16.56 -6.25
N ASN A 47 20.80 17.23 -6.29
CA ASN A 47 20.68 18.58 -6.83
C ASN A 47 21.57 19.59 -6.06
N GLN A 48 21.55 19.51 -4.73
CA GLN A 48 22.40 20.33 -3.88
C GLN A 48 23.91 20.06 -4.10
N ALA A 49 24.25 18.82 -4.46
CA ALA A 49 25.61 18.42 -4.78
C ALA A 49 26.04 18.76 -6.22
N GLY A 50 25.21 19.47 -6.98
CA GLY A 50 25.49 19.91 -8.35
C GLY A 50 25.18 18.88 -9.44
N TYR A 51 24.36 17.87 -9.14
CA TYR A 51 23.87 16.90 -10.11
C TYR A 51 22.37 17.17 -10.38
N PRO A 52 22.02 17.95 -11.42
CA PRO A 52 20.65 18.37 -11.65
C PRO A 52 19.78 17.21 -12.12
N PHE A 53 18.77 16.86 -11.33
CA PHE A 53 17.71 15.91 -11.66
C PHE A 53 16.35 16.55 -11.40
N ASP A 54 15.40 16.26 -12.28
CA ASP A 54 14.00 16.55 -12.05
C ASP A 54 13.31 15.27 -11.56
N SER A 55 12.67 15.31 -10.39
CA SER A 55 11.97 14.15 -9.83
C SER A 55 10.85 13.65 -10.75
N SER A 56 10.27 14.53 -11.57
CA SER A 56 9.23 14.17 -12.52
C SER A 56 9.68 13.12 -13.56
N TRP A 57 10.97 13.04 -13.86
CA TRP A 57 11.52 12.03 -14.77
C TRP A 57 11.33 10.60 -14.23
N PHE A 58 11.16 10.46 -12.91
CA PHE A 58 11.05 9.18 -12.23
C PHE A 58 9.61 8.81 -11.90
N ALA A 59 8.66 9.73 -12.05
CA ALA A 59 7.24 9.47 -11.77
C ALA A 59 6.68 8.23 -12.51
N PRO A 60 7.04 7.96 -13.78
CA PRO A 60 6.61 6.73 -14.46
C PRO A 60 7.07 5.44 -13.78
N HIS A 61 8.23 5.46 -13.10
CA HIS A 61 8.71 4.30 -12.35
C HIS A 61 7.89 4.05 -11.09
N LEU A 62 7.41 5.11 -10.42
CA LEU A 62 6.50 5.01 -9.30
C LEU A 62 5.19 4.36 -9.74
N GLU A 63 4.58 4.85 -10.82
CA GLU A 63 3.34 4.29 -11.37
C GLU A 63 3.51 2.84 -11.83
N PHE A 64 4.63 2.50 -12.43
CA PHE A 64 4.92 1.12 -12.82
C PHE A 64 5.06 0.19 -11.62
N ARG A 65 5.75 0.64 -10.56
CA ARG A 65 6.00 -0.20 -9.37
C ARG A 65 4.80 -0.28 -8.44
N PHE A 66 4.08 0.82 -8.31
CA PHE A 66 2.96 1.00 -7.40
C PHE A 66 1.73 1.53 -8.13
N PRO A 67 1.14 0.74 -9.03
CA PRO A 67 0.03 1.20 -9.84
C PRO A 67 -1.14 1.65 -8.96
N LYS A 68 -1.78 2.73 -9.39
CA LYS A 68 -3.05 3.19 -8.84
C LYS A 68 -4.14 2.21 -9.24
N TYR A 69 -4.96 1.77 -8.26
CA TYR A 69 -6.13 0.93 -8.52
C TYR A 69 -7.36 1.78 -8.84
N GLY A 70 -7.51 2.91 -8.16
CA GLY A 70 -8.61 3.83 -8.38
C GLY A 70 -8.72 4.89 -7.28
N ASP A 71 -9.71 5.75 -7.46
CA ASP A 71 -10.03 6.83 -6.53
C ASP A 71 -11.53 6.97 -6.32
N TYR A 72 -11.89 7.48 -5.16
CA TYR A 72 -13.25 7.82 -4.78
C TYR A 72 -13.27 9.16 -4.07
N ALA A 73 -14.21 10.03 -4.41
CA ALA A 73 -14.34 11.35 -3.79
C ALA A 73 -15.77 11.62 -3.33
N VAL A 74 -15.91 12.14 -2.12
CA VAL A 74 -17.18 12.60 -1.56
C VAL A 74 -16.97 13.74 -0.56
N ARG A 75 -17.77 14.80 -0.68
CA ARG A 75 -17.74 15.96 0.25
C ARG A 75 -16.36 16.59 0.46
N GLY A 76 -15.53 16.63 -0.57
CA GLY A 76 -14.17 17.17 -0.49
C GLY A 76 -13.15 16.24 0.17
N ILE A 77 -13.53 15.00 0.49
CA ILE A 77 -12.63 13.94 0.92
C ILE A 77 -12.33 13.09 -0.31
N GLU A 78 -11.06 12.93 -0.63
CA GLU A 78 -10.57 12.13 -1.75
C GLU A 78 -9.80 10.93 -1.22
N LEU A 79 -10.21 9.74 -1.61
CA LEU A 79 -9.59 8.47 -1.23
C LEU A 79 -8.95 7.85 -2.46
N GLU A 80 -7.67 7.50 -2.37
CA GLU A 80 -6.92 6.79 -3.42
C GLU A 80 -6.47 5.43 -2.91
N LEU A 81 -6.63 4.40 -3.73
CA LEU A 81 -6.07 3.07 -3.52
C LEU A 81 -4.91 2.82 -4.49
N ARG A 82 -3.80 2.36 -3.96
CA ARG A 82 -2.57 2.08 -4.72
C ARG A 82 -1.91 0.80 -4.23
N ALA A 83 -1.29 0.04 -5.13
CA ALA A 83 -0.46 -1.10 -4.74
C ALA A 83 0.65 -0.65 -3.77
N ALA A 84 0.95 -1.47 -2.78
CA ALA A 84 2.06 -1.28 -1.86
C ALA A 84 2.96 -2.52 -1.84
N LEU A 85 4.11 -2.43 -1.18
CA LEU A 85 5.00 -3.57 -1.02
C LEU A 85 4.51 -4.46 0.11
N GLU A 86 4.52 -5.76 -0.13
CA GLU A 86 4.38 -6.77 0.92
C GLU A 86 5.59 -7.70 0.85
N PRO A 87 6.45 -7.70 1.87
CA PRO A 87 7.54 -8.66 1.94
C PRO A 87 6.97 -10.03 2.30
N TRP A 88 7.12 -10.98 1.40
CA TRP A 88 6.66 -12.33 1.62
C TRP A 88 7.53 -13.04 2.67
N HIS A 89 6.89 -13.77 3.56
CA HIS A 89 7.59 -14.55 4.55
C HIS A 89 8.36 -15.71 3.90
N VAL A 90 9.62 -15.84 4.28
CA VAL A 90 10.44 -16.99 3.86
C VAL A 90 10.01 -18.21 4.67
N LEU A 91 9.59 -19.27 3.96
CA LEU A 91 9.15 -20.54 4.54
C LEU A 91 10.31 -21.51 4.73
N GLY A 92 11.33 -21.38 3.92
CA GLY A 92 12.52 -22.22 3.94
C GLY A 92 13.50 -21.87 2.85
N GLU A 93 14.71 -22.36 2.99
CA GLU A 93 15.77 -22.24 2.01
C GLU A 93 16.36 -23.63 1.73
N GLU A 94 16.62 -23.89 0.46
CA GLU A 94 17.25 -25.14 0.00
C GLU A 94 18.44 -24.80 -0.90
N GLY A 95 19.56 -25.43 -0.63
CA GLY A 95 20.73 -25.32 -1.49
C GLY A 95 20.48 -26.02 -2.84
N ALA A 96 20.72 -25.32 -3.94
CA ALA A 96 20.61 -25.84 -5.28
C ALA A 96 21.90 -25.62 -6.09
N PRO A 97 22.19 -26.41 -7.12
CA PRO A 97 23.28 -26.11 -8.01
C PRO A 97 23.12 -24.72 -8.65
N GLY A 98 24.02 -23.81 -8.32
CA GLY A 98 23.99 -22.43 -8.81
C GLY A 98 23.33 -21.40 -7.90
N GLY A 99 22.93 -21.76 -6.67
CA GLY A 99 22.38 -20.81 -5.70
C GLY A 99 21.53 -21.45 -4.62
N THR A 100 20.80 -20.60 -3.91
CA THR A 100 19.82 -21.01 -2.90
C THR A 100 18.41 -20.73 -3.42
N ALA A 101 17.55 -21.73 -3.41
CA ALA A 101 16.12 -21.55 -3.63
C ALA A 101 15.44 -21.16 -2.33
N ARG A 102 14.63 -20.09 -2.37
CA ARG A 102 13.81 -19.63 -1.24
C ARG A 102 12.35 -19.92 -1.54
N TYR A 103 11.71 -20.57 -0.60
CA TYR A 103 10.26 -20.76 -0.61
C TYR A 103 9.62 -19.65 0.20
N VAL A 104 8.65 -18.94 -0.39
CA VAL A 104 8.00 -17.77 0.24
C VAL A 104 6.49 -17.94 0.22
N ASP A 105 5.83 -17.38 1.23
CA ASP A 105 4.37 -17.25 1.21
C ASP A 105 3.98 -15.98 0.42
N SER A 106 3.62 -16.20 -0.85
CA SER A 106 3.15 -15.12 -1.75
C SER A 106 1.65 -14.85 -1.67
N SER A 107 0.95 -15.44 -0.70
CA SER A 107 -0.51 -15.30 -0.57
C SER A 107 -0.97 -13.93 -0.09
N LEU A 108 -0.04 -13.12 0.40
CA LEU A 108 -0.32 -11.81 0.98
C LEU A 108 0.01 -10.69 0.00
N GLU A 109 -0.83 -9.67 0.04
CA GLU A 109 -0.61 -8.41 -0.65
C GLU A 109 -0.89 -7.23 0.31
N ARG A 110 -0.48 -6.04 -0.12
CA ARG A 110 -0.74 -4.80 0.62
C ARG A 110 -1.26 -3.73 -0.34
N ILE A 111 -2.23 -2.95 0.16
CA ILE A 111 -2.74 -1.74 -0.48
C ILE A 111 -2.35 -0.55 0.39
N GLN A 112 -1.91 0.54 -0.22
CA GLN A 112 -1.91 1.85 0.39
C GLN A 112 -3.26 2.52 0.18
N VAL A 113 -3.82 3.03 1.26
CA VAL A 113 -4.96 3.94 1.27
C VAL A 113 -4.43 5.33 1.58
N LYS A 114 -4.58 6.26 0.65
CA LYS A 114 -4.24 7.67 0.83
C LYS A 114 -5.51 8.49 0.80
N VAL A 115 -5.65 9.44 1.72
CA VAL A 115 -6.83 10.29 1.82
C VAL A 115 -6.41 11.74 1.94
N ASN A 116 -7.05 12.59 1.14
CA ASN A 116 -6.92 14.04 1.19
C ASN A 116 -8.21 14.66 1.70
N GLY A 117 -8.11 15.80 2.39
CA GLY A 117 -9.26 16.54 2.86
C GLY A 117 -10.03 15.87 4.01
N LEU A 118 -9.38 14.98 4.78
CA LEU A 118 -10.01 14.25 5.87
C LEU A 118 -9.96 15.05 7.19
N PRO A 119 -11.09 15.50 7.75
CA PRO A 119 -11.19 15.94 9.15
C PRO A 119 -11.27 14.70 10.07
N PRO A 120 -10.18 14.34 10.77
CA PRO A 120 -10.09 13.07 11.50
C PRO A 120 -11.00 12.99 12.73
N ASP A 121 -11.37 14.15 13.30
CA ASP A 121 -12.29 14.22 14.46
C ASP A 121 -13.71 13.78 14.09
N ARG A 122 -14.11 13.98 12.84
CA ARG A 122 -15.45 13.69 12.37
C ARG A 122 -15.54 12.44 11.53
N TYR A 123 -14.54 12.21 10.68
CA TYR A 123 -14.59 11.10 9.72
C TYR A 123 -13.53 10.05 10.01
N ALA A 124 -13.86 8.83 9.68
CA ALA A 124 -12.94 7.70 9.71
C ALA A 124 -12.96 6.98 8.37
N ILE A 125 -11.85 6.36 8.05
CA ILE A 125 -11.77 5.42 6.93
C ILE A 125 -11.76 4.02 7.49
N THR A 126 -12.59 3.15 6.94
CA THR A 126 -12.63 1.74 7.33
C THR A 126 -12.32 0.84 6.14
N CYS A 127 -11.83 -0.35 6.42
CA CYS A 127 -11.75 -1.45 5.48
C CYS A 127 -12.51 -2.65 6.07
N ASN A 128 -13.53 -3.12 5.35
CA ASN A 128 -14.43 -4.18 5.82
C ASN A 128 -15.00 -3.91 7.24
N GLY A 129 -15.37 -2.66 7.49
CA GLY A 129 -15.92 -2.20 8.78
C GLY A 129 -14.87 -1.90 9.86
N VAL A 130 -13.61 -2.23 9.66
CA VAL A 130 -12.53 -2.00 10.62
C VAL A 130 -11.84 -0.67 10.35
N PRO A 131 -11.69 0.22 11.36
CA PRO A 131 -11.05 1.51 11.17
C PRO A 131 -9.57 1.39 10.83
N LEU A 132 -9.14 2.13 9.81
CA LEU A 132 -7.74 2.18 9.39
C LEU A 132 -6.90 3.03 10.34
N PRO A 133 -5.66 2.64 10.62
CA PRO A 133 -4.70 3.42 11.41
C PRO A 133 -4.11 4.57 10.57
N MET A 134 -4.97 5.53 10.19
CA MET A 134 -4.57 6.64 9.34
C MET A 134 -3.53 7.51 10.01
N GLN A 135 -2.35 7.63 9.39
CA GLN A 135 -1.23 8.43 9.87
C GLN A 135 -1.06 9.68 9.00
N SER A 136 -0.80 10.82 9.64
CA SER A 136 -0.55 12.06 8.91
C SER A 136 0.76 11.98 8.11
N THR A 137 0.71 12.48 6.88
CA THR A 137 1.89 12.60 6.02
C THR A 137 2.73 13.85 6.33
N GLY A 138 2.22 14.75 7.18
CA GLY A 138 2.78 16.07 7.43
C GLY A 138 2.08 17.17 6.62
N THR A 139 1.28 16.82 5.63
CA THR A 139 0.42 17.75 4.89
C THR A 139 -0.95 17.83 5.57
N VAL A 140 -1.47 19.04 5.71
CA VAL A 140 -2.77 19.24 6.36
C VAL A 140 -3.88 18.53 5.62
N GLY A 141 -4.62 17.68 6.33
CA GLY A 141 -5.74 16.91 5.78
C GLY A 141 -5.32 15.71 4.94
N GLU A 142 -4.01 15.43 4.83
CA GLU A 142 -3.50 14.27 4.10
C GLU A 142 -3.06 13.16 5.08
N PHE A 143 -3.61 11.97 4.86
CA PHE A 143 -3.34 10.80 5.69
C PHE A 143 -3.09 9.57 4.82
N VAL A 144 -2.33 8.62 5.37
CA VAL A 144 -2.01 7.37 4.70
C VAL A 144 -2.07 6.21 5.67
N ALA A 145 -2.51 5.04 5.18
CA ALA A 145 -2.45 3.77 5.89
C ALA A 145 -2.21 2.62 4.90
N GLY A 146 -1.68 1.51 5.41
CA GLY A 146 -1.58 0.25 4.69
C GLY A 146 -2.69 -0.71 5.11
N VAL A 147 -3.12 -1.55 4.19
CA VAL A 147 -3.98 -2.71 4.47
C VAL A 147 -3.29 -3.96 3.97
N ARG A 148 -2.95 -4.86 4.88
CA ARG A 148 -2.42 -6.19 4.54
C ARG A 148 -3.57 -7.18 4.50
N TYR A 149 -3.64 -7.95 3.43
CA TYR A 149 -4.74 -8.88 3.20
C TYR A 149 -4.26 -10.15 2.50
N ARG A 150 -5.04 -11.20 2.62
CA ARG A 150 -4.82 -12.42 1.84
C ARG A 150 -5.43 -12.27 0.45
N ALA A 151 -4.56 -12.28 -0.55
CA ALA A 151 -4.94 -12.11 -1.95
C ALA A 151 -5.38 -13.43 -2.61
N TRP A 152 -4.77 -14.54 -2.20
CA TRP A 152 -5.09 -15.87 -2.72
C TRP A 152 -4.70 -16.95 -1.70
N GLN A 153 -5.16 -18.15 -1.90
CA GLN A 153 -4.91 -19.26 -1.00
C GLN A 153 -4.32 -20.44 -1.81
N PRO A 154 -2.99 -20.53 -1.87
CA PRO A 154 -2.34 -21.67 -2.50
C PRO A 154 -2.55 -22.93 -1.67
N PRO A 155 -2.44 -24.14 -2.26
CA PRO A 155 -2.51 -25.41 -1.53
C PRO A 155 -1.51 -25.51 -0.37
N SER A 156 -0.39 -24.80 -0.47
CA SER A 156 0.69 -24.74 0.52
C SER A 156 0.62 -23.52 1.44
N ALA A 157 -0.55 -22.88 1.60
CA ALA A 157 -0.68 -21.70 2.43
C ALA A 157 -0.31 -21.98 3.89
N LEU A 158 0.46 -21.08 4.51
CA LEU A 158 0.86 -21.15 5.91
C LEU A 158 -0.34 -21.19 6.87
N HIS A 159 -1.41 -20.48 6.52
CA HIS A 159 -2.63 -20.38 7.31
C HIS A 159 -3.85 -20.79 6.47
N PRO A 160 -4.08 -22.09 6.27
CA PRO A 160 -5.14 -22.57 5.36
C PRO A 160 -6.55 -22.22 5.83
N THR A 161 -6.73 -21.87 7.10
CA THR A 161 -8.03 -21.49 7.69
C THR A 161 -8.41 -20.04 7.44
N ILE A 162 -7.47 -19.19 7.05
CA ILE A 162 -7.74 -17.78 6.72
C ILE A 162 -8.16 -17.71 5.25
N GLY A 163 -9.40 -17.33 5.00
CA GLY A 163 -9.92 -17.14 3.64
C GLY A 163 -9.31 -15.94 2.91
N VAL A 164 -9.52 -15.90 1.60
CA VAL A 164 -9.17 -14.74 0.78
C VAL A 164 -10.08 -13.57 1.14
N HIS A 165 -9.49 -12.39 1.35
CA HIS A 165 -10.23 -11.17 1.66
C HIS A 165 -10.73 -10.53 0.35
N THR A 166 -11.95 -10.84 -0.02
CA THR A 166 -12.57 -10.28 -1.23
C THR A 166 -14.07 -10.14 -1.06
N PRO A 167 -14.67 -8.99 -1.39
CA PRO A 167 -14.01 -7.72 -1.71
C PRO A 167 -13.40 -7.03 -0.49
N LEU A 168 -12.48 -6.11 -0.73
CA LEU A 168 -12.08 -5.10 0.25
C LEU A 168 -13.01 -3.89 0.09
N ILE A 169 -13.83 -3.60 1.10
CA ILE A 169 -14.79 -2.50 1.09
C ILE A 169 -14.22 -1.36 1.90
N PHE A 170 -13.97 -0.24 1.25
CA PHE A 170 -13.47 0.96 1.90
C PHE A 170 -14.60 1.97 2.06
N ASP A 171 -14.88 2.36 3.29
CA ASP A 171 -15.92 3.34 3.63
C ASP A 171 -15.31 4.63 4.19
N ILE A 172 -15.89 5.76 3.80
CA ILE A 172 -15.71 7.03 4.49
C ILE A 172 -16.89 7.18 5.45
N VAL A 173 -16.63 7.03 6.75
CA VAL A 173 -17.66 6.97 7.79
C VAL A 173 -17.75 8.27 8.55
N ASP A 174 -18.95 8.86 8.63
CA ASP A 174 -19.26 9.98 9.53
C ASP A 174 -19.50 9.41 10.94
N ARG A 175 -18.57 9.69 11.87
CA ARG A 175 -18.61 9.20 13.25
C ARG A 175 -19.83 9.73 14.03
N TRP A 176 -20.29 10.94 13.69
CA TRP A 176 -21.43 11.56 14.38
C TRP A 176 -22.74 10.95 13.90
N MET A 177 -22.84 10.69 12.61
CA MET A 177 -24.04 10.11 12.01
C MET A 177 -24.03 8.58 12.06
N LYS A 178 -22.90 7.97 12.41
CA LYS A 178 -22.66 6.52 12.38
C LYS A 178 -23.06 5.88 11.06
N ARG A 179 -22.67 6.52 9.96
CA ARG A 179 -23.01 6.10 8.59
C ARG A 179 -21.84 6.25 7.65
N SER A 180 -21.80 5.35 6.68
CA SER A 180 -20.98 5.57 5.49
C SER A 180 -21.53 6.73 4.68
N LEU A 181 -20.65 7.64 4.27
CA LEU A 181 -20.95 8.68 3.27
C LEU A 181 -20.86 8.13 1.86
N GLY A 182 -20.26 6.97 1.71
CA GLY A 182 -19.94 6.26 0.49
C GLY A 182 -18.54 5.69 0.55
N GLY A 183 -18.13 5.03 -0.51
CA GLY A 183 -16.85 4.36 -0.55
C GLY A 183 -16.62 3.66 -1.87
N CYS A 184 -15.64 2.79 -1.87
CA CYS A 184 -15.26 2.00 -3.03
C CYS A 184 -14.98 0.56 -2.63
N GLN A 185 -14.90 -0.30 -3.62
CA GLN A 185 -14.52 -1.70 -3.46
C GLN A 185 -13.33 -2.04 -4.33
N TYR A 186 -12.46 -2.85 -3.81
CA TYR A 186 -11.39 -3.48 -4.56
C TYR A 186 -11.55 -5.01 -4.48
N HIS A 187 -11.65 -5.63 -5.63
CA HIS A 187 -11.74 -7.07 -5.75
C HIS A 187 -10.35 -7.64 -6.05
N VAL A 188 -9.82 -8.40 -5.13
CA VAL A 188 -8.52 -9.07 -5.27
C VAL A 188 -8.52 -10.02 -6.47
N MET A 189 -9.66 -10.68 -6.71
CA MET A 189 -9.95 -11.44 -7.91
C MET A 189 -11.11 -10.80 -8.66
N HIS A 190 -11.17 -10.96 -9.98
CA HIS A 190 -12.25 -10.42 -10.78
C HIS A 190 -13.60 -10.95 -10.27
N PRO A 191 -14.59 -10.07 -9.95
CA PRO A 191 -15.85 -10.50 -9.34
C PRO A 191 -16.68 -11.43 -10.22
N GLY A 192 -16.45 -11.42 -11.55
CA GLY A 192 -17.07 -12.35 -12.49
C GLY A 192 -16.44 -13.74 -12.52
N GLY A 193 -15.53 -14.06 -11.59
CA GLY A 193 -14.87 -15.36 -11.52
C GLY A 193 -13.87 -15.63 -12.66
N ARG A 194 -13.49 -14.59 -13.41
CA ARG A 194 -12.50 -14.74 -14.47
C ARG A 194 -11.13 -15.02 -13.87
N HIS A 195 -10.67 -16.23 -14.03
CA HIS A 195 -9.27 -16.57 -13.84
C HIS A 195 -8.54 -16.25 -15.13
N TYR A 196 -7.61 -15.30 -15.03
CA TYR A 196 -6.68 -15.08 -16.13
C TYR A 196 -5.60 -16.15 -16.06
N GLU A 197 -5.87 -17.31 -16.65
CA GLU A 197 -4.90 -18.42 -16.73
C GLU A 197 -3.67 -18.06 -17.57
N VAL A 198 -3.80 -17.04 -18.40
CA VAL A 198 -2.73 -16.58 -19.29
C VAL A 198 -2.19 -15.24 -18.80
N PHE A 199 -0.89 -15.08 -18.76
CA PHE A 199 -0.25 -13.80 -18.44
C PHE A 199 -0.69 -12.72 -19.43
N PRO A 200 -0.77 -11.45 -18.98
CA PRO A 200 -1.08 -10.34 -19.88
C PRO A 200 0.00 -10.22 -20.95
N VAL A 201 -0.43 -9.99 -22.19
CA VAL A 201 0.46 -9.89 -23.35
C VAL A 201 1.32 -8.62 -23.30
N ASN A 202 0.81 -7.57 -22.64
CA ASN A 202 1.50 -6.29 -22.53
C ASN A 202 1.06 -5.52 -21.27
N ALA A 203 1.70 -4.36 -21.04
CA ALA A 203 1.43 -3.51 -19.88
C ALA A 203 -0.01 -2.94 -19.88
N PHE A 204 -0.58 -2.63 -21.05
CA PHE A 204 -1.95 -2.12 -21.15
C PHE A 204 -2.99 -3.15 -20.70
N GLU A 205 -2.80 -4.41 -21.10
CA GLU A 205 -3.68 -5.48 -20.66
C GLU A 205 -3.54 -5.73 -19.16
N ALA A 206 -2.33 -5.71 -18.63
CA ALA A 206 -2.09 -5.84 -17.20
C ALA A 206 -2.77 -4.72 -16.40
N GLU A 207 -2.69 -3.48 -16.89
CA GLU A 207 -3.35 -2.33 -16.28
C GLU A 207 -4.87 -2.43 -16.38
N SER A 208 -5.41 -2.77 -17.55
CA SER A 208 -6.84 -2.98 -17.74
C SER A 208 -7.41 -4.02 -16.78
N ARG A 209 -6.72 -5.17 -16.64
CA ARG A 209 -7.12 -6.23 -15.69
C ARG A 209 -7.11 -5.76 -14.24
N ARG A 210 -6.21 -4.83 -13.86
CA ARG A 210 -6.20 -4.24 -12.52
C ARG A 210 -7.34 -3.26 -12.31
N LEU A 211 -7.59 -2.37 -13.28
CA LEU A 211 -8.67 -1.38 -13.22
C LEU A 211 -10.04 -2.02 -13.15
N GLU A 212 -10.23 -3.16 -13.81
CA GLU A 212 -11.49 -3.93 -13.76
C GLU A 212 -11.84 -4.46 -12.35
N ARG A 213 -10.91 -4.41 -11.40
CA ARG A 213 -11.13 -4.85 -10.02
C ARG A 213 -11.57 -3.73 -9.08
N PHE A 214 -11.50 -2.48 -9.51
CA PHE A 214 -11.87 -1.33 -8.70
C PHE A 214 -13.27 -0.84 -9.09
N PHE A 215 -14.13 -0.68 -8.08
CA PHE A 215 -15.47 -0.17 -8.22
C PHE A 215 -15.67 1.06 -7.35
N ARG A 216 -16.07 2.18 -7.96
CA ARG A 216 -16.43 3.42 -7.26
C ARG A 216 -17.72 3.33 -6.47
N PHE A 217 -18.38 2.18 -6.48
CA PHE A 217 -19.61 1.93 -5.77
C PHE A 217 -19.39 0.80 -4.79
N GLY A 218 -20.07 0.87 -3.71
CA GLY A 218 -20.00 -0.12 -2.67
C GLY A 218 -19.53 0.52 -1.38
N HIS A 219 -20.41 0.47 -0.45
CA HIS A 219 -20.19 0.90 0.92
C HIS A 219 -21.01 0.00 1.81
N SER A 220 -20.63 -0.06 3.07
CA SER A 220 -21.36 -0.85 4.04
C SER A 220 -22.72 -0.19 4.31
N PRO A 221 -23.82 -0.92 4.20
CA PRO A 221 -25.16 -0.40 4.49
C PRO A 221 -25.40 -0.31 6.00
N GLY A 222 -26.30 0.61 6.38
CA GLY A 222 -26.80 0.69 7.77
C GLY A 222 -25.95 1.54 8.71
N GLU A 223 -26.10 1.28 9.99
CA GLU A 223 -25.37 1.94 11.06
C GLU A 223 -23.96 1.33 11.17
N LEU A 224 -22.95 2.19 11.18
CA LEU A 224 -21.55 1.81 11.35
C LEU A 224 -21.01 2.49 12.60
N ASP A 225 -20.88 1.72 13.68
CA ASP A 225 -20.20 2.18 14.88
C ASP A 225 -18.69 1.96 14.71
N VAL A 226 -18.00 3.00 14.34
CA VAL A 226 -16.54 2.96 14.19
C VAL A 226 -15.92 3.07 15.55
N GLY A 227 -15.51 1.94 16.10
CA GLY A 227 -14.78 1.85 17.35
C GLY A 227 -13.44 2.59 17.34
N VAL A 228 -12.72 2.50 18.42
CA VAL A 228 -11.35 3.03 18.52
C VAL A 228 -10.47 2.25 17.55
N THR A 229 -9.66 2.98 16.79
CA THR A 229 -8.66 2.37 15.91
C THR A 229 -7.69 1.54 16.73
N CYS A 230 -7.69 0.22 16.50
CA CYS A 230 -6.72 -0.66 17.11
C CYS A 230 -5.43 -0.58 16.28
N THR A 231 -4.42 0.10 16.81
CA THR A 231 -3.10 0.16 16.18
C THR A 231 -2.21 -0.92 16.76
N ASP A 232 -1.60 -1.72 15.89
CA ASP A 232 -0.53 -2.63 16.28
C ASP A 232 0.73 -1.78 16.58
N PRO A 233 1.32 -1.84 17.78
CA PRO A 233 2.51 -1.06 18.10
C PRO A 233 3.71 -1.36 17.20
N GLU A 234 3.79 -2.57 16.65
CA GLU A 234 4.84 -2.96 15.72
C GLU A 234 4.57 -2.48 14.29
N PHE A 235 3.28 -2.32 13.92
CA PHE A 235 2.85 -1.93 12.59
C PHE A 235 1.82 -0.78 12.64
N PRO A 236 2.22 0.40 13.15
CA PRO A 236 1.30 1.52 13.37
C PRO A 236 0.69 2.11 12.11
N PHE A 237 1.23 1.81 10.94
CA PHE A 237 0.71 2.26 9.64
C PHE A 237 -0.16 1.23 8.93
N THR A 238 -0.24 -0.01 9.43
CA THR A 238 -0.87 -1.10 8.69
C THR A 238 -1.97 -1.79 9.49
N LEU A 239 -3.16 -1.89 8.89
CA LEU A 239 -4.21 -2.80 9.31
C LEU A 239 -3.92 -4.19 8.72
N ASP A 240 -3.77 -5.20 9.57
CA ASP A 240 -3.60 -6.59 9.15
C ASP A 240 -4.94 -7.34 9.30
N LEU A 241 -5.65 -7.53 8.19
CA LEU A 241 -6.95 -8.21 8.19
C LEU A 241 -6.88 -9.69 8.60
N ARG A 242 -5.71 -10.28 8.63
CA ARG A 242 -5.56 -11.68 9.08
C ARG A 242 -5.69 -11.84 10.60
N LYS A 243 -5.54 -10.73 11.34
CA LYS A 243 -5.57 -10.71 12.81
C LYS A 243 -6.94 -10.36 13.38
N ILE A 244 -7.96 -10.25 12.51
CA ILE A 244 -9.32 -9.82 12.86
C ILE A 244 -10.31 -10.98 12.73
#